data_59a81db442c97dca0879964752edfc69
#
_entry.id   59a81db442c97dca0879964752edfc69
#
_cell.length_a   1.000
_cell.length_b   1.000
_cell.length_c   1.000
_cell.angle_alpha   90.00
_cell.angle_beta   90.00
_cell.angle_gamma   90.00
#
_symmetry.space_group_name_H-M   'P 1'
#
loop_
_entity.id
_entity.type
_entity.pdbx_description
1 polymer ?
#
loop_
_entity_poly.entity_id
_entity_poly.type
_entity_poly.pdbx_seq_one_letter_code
_entity_poly.pdbx_strand_id
1 'polypeptide(L)'
;MKIRLFVFIFFPTILLSQNWTSSSNFIGDGRHHPITFSNDNFGFVVSGSYLNDMFKYDKVNDSWTQLQDFPGSGRGYSYAVSVGDKAYLGFGSTDNGSFPVDWWEYDMVNNSWNQLSSFIGNGRNHPAMIVVNNKIYVGCGSNDN
;
A
#
# COMPACT_ATOMS: atom_id res chain seq x y z
N MET A 1 63.97 -13.41 -17.99
CA MET A 1 62.61 -13.37 -18.51
C MET A 1 61.64 -13.60 -17.32
N LYS A 2 60.97 -12.57 -16.83
CA LYS A 2 60.04 -12.74 -15.67
C LYS A 2 58.66 -13.00 -16.21
N ILE A 3 58.14 -14.21 -15.99
CA ILE A 3 56.78 -14.62 -16.35
C ILE A 3 55.83 -14.00 -15.28
N ARG A 4 54.96 -13.07 -15.72
CA ARG A 4 53.87 -12.59 -14.89
C ARG A 4 52.67 -13.51 -15.06
N LEU A 5 52.34 -14.23 -14.02
CA LEU A 5 51.14 -15.07 -13.95
C LEU A 5 49.93 -14.15 -13.71
N PHE A 6 49.02 -14.03 -14.68
CA PHE A 6 47.74 -13.38 -14.51
C PHE A 6 46.75 -14.44 -14.00
N VAL A 7 46.32 -14.33 -12.75
CA VAL A 7 45.23 -15.12 -12.19
C VAL A 7 43.94 -14.42 -12.51
N PHE A 8 43.15 -14.96 -13.44
CA PHE A 8 41.77 -14.54 -13.66
C PHE A 8 40.89 -15.16 -12.58
N ILE A 9 40.42 -14.37 -11.63
CA ILE A 9 39.39 -14.79 -10.67
C ILE A 9 38.03 -14.63 -11.34
N PHE A 10 37.47 -15.76 -11.77
CA PHE A 10 36.08 -15.82 -12.25
C PHE A 10 35.16 -15.75 -11.02
N PHE A 11 34.48 -14.63 -10.80
CA PHE A 11 33.32 -14.59 -9.92
C PHE A 11 32.12 -15.10 -10.71
N PRO A 12 31.49 -16.21 -10.33
CA PRO A 12 30.23 -16.61 -10.93
C PRO A 12 29.19 -15.55 -10.55
N THR A 13 28.72 -14.78 -11.52
CA THR A 13 27.52 -13.98 -11.34
C THR A 13 26.33 -14.93 -11.20
N ILE A 14 25.84 -15.11 -9.99
CA ILE A 14 24.58 -15.80 -9.75
C ILE A 14 23.48 -14.86 -10.27
N LEU A 15 22.97 -15.15 -11.46
CA LEU A 15 21.76 -14.54 -11.97
C LEU A 15 20.59 -15.10 -11.14
N LEU A 16 20.16 -14.35 -10.12
CA LEU A 16 18.93 -14.65 -9.43
C LEU A 16 17.77 -14.33 -10.38
N SER A 17 17.30 -15.36 -11.07
CA SER A 17 16.04 -15.29 -11.80
C SER A 17 14.92 -15.07 -10.77
N GLN A 18 14.16 -13.98 -10.92
CA GLN A 18 12.95 -13.80 -10.14
C GLN A 18 11.87 -14.73 -10.69
N ASN A 19 11.52 -15.75 -9.94
CA ASN A 19 10.44 -16.65 -10.27
C ASN A 19 9.16 -16.22 -9.55
N TRP A 20 8.05 -16.18 -10.29
CA TRP A 20 6.73 -16.02 -9.71
C TRP A 20 6.31 -17.31 -9.03
N THR A 21 5.85 -17.23 -7.81
CA THR A 21 5.24 -18.35 -7.08
C THR A 21 3.82 -17.94 -6.67
N SER A 22 2.92 -18.92 -6.63
CA SER A 22 1.57 -18.68 -6.12
C SER A 22 1.59 -18.60 -4.59
N SER A 23 0.77 -17.73 -4.05
CA SER A 23 0.45 -17.63 -2.61
C SER A 23 -1.00 -17.98 -2.37
N SER A 24 -1.42 -18.03 -1.10
CA SER A 24 -2.79 -18.27 -0.71
C SER A 24 -3.76 -17.26 -1.35
N ASN A 25 -4.93 -17.73 -1.72
CA ASN A 25 -5.94 -16.88 -2.32
C ASN A 25 -6.43 -15.82 -1.31
N PHE A 26 -6.74 -14.64 -1.82
CA PHE A 26 -7.40 -13.60 -1.06
C PHE A 26 -8.78 -14.09 -0.57
N ILE A 27 -9.09 -13.86 0.71
CA ILE A 27 -10.28 -14.39 1.37
C ILE A 27 -11.50 -13.46 1.31
N GLY A 28 -11.31 -12.20 0.92
CA GLY A 28 -12.41 -11.25 0.76
C GLY A 28 -13.04 -11.31 -0.62
N ASP A 29 -14.06 -10.52 -0.84
CA ASP A 29 -14.74 -10.41 -2.13
C ASP A 29 -13.81 -9.86 -3.21
N GLY A 30 -14.05 -10.27 -4.47
CA GLY A 30 -13.37 -9.72 -5.64
C GLY A 30 -13.61 -8.21 -5.74
N ARG A 31 -12.53 -7.43 -5.96
CA ARG A 31 -12.63 -5.98 -5.93
C ARG A 31 -11.69 -5.30 -6.93
N HIS A 32 -12.09 -4.13 -7.36
CA HIS A 32 -11.24 -3.23 -8.13
C HIS A 32 -10.79 -2.04 -7.25
N HIS A 33 -9.63 -1.46 -7.61
CA HIS A 33 -9.05 -0.30 -6.95
C HIS A 33 -8.96 -0.41 -5.41
N PRO A 34 -8.49 -1.57 -4.87
CA PRO A 34 -8.22 -1.66 -3.44
C PRO A 34 -7.09 -0.72 -3.05
N ILE A 35 -7.09 -0.26 -1.82
CA ILE A 35 -5.98 0.48 -1.23
C ILE A 35 -5.05 -0.55 -0.58
N THR A 36 -3.77 -0.47 -0.89
CA THR A 36 -2.78 -1.40 -0.35
C THR A 36 -1.62 -0.68 0.28
N PHE A 37 -1.07 -1.26 1.33
CA PHE A 37 0.15 -0.82 1.99
C PHE A 37 0.81 -2.00 2.70
N SER A 38 2.02 -1.82 3.18
CA SER A 38 2.75 -2.87 3.88
C SER A 38 3.79 -2.31 4.83
N ASN A 39 4.24 -3.15 5.73
CA ASN A 39 5.53 -3.04 6.40
C ASN A 39 6.41 -4.25 6.05
N ASP A 40 7.52 -4.45 6.76
CA ASP A 40 8.44 -5.55 6.48
C ASP A 40 7.83 -6.94 6.68
N ASN A 41 6.78 -7.07 7.49
CA ASN A 41 6.21 -8.35 7.90
C ASN A 41 4.86 -8.67 7.24
N PHE A 42 4.03 -7.66 7.02
CA PHE A 42 2.64 -7.84 6.62
C PHE A 42 2.27 -6.96 5.43
N GLY A 43 1.42 -7.50 4.55
CA GLY A 43 0.68 -6.74 3.55
C GLY A 43 -0.74 -6.46 4.02
N PHE A 44 -1.32 -5.36 3.58
CA PHE A 44 -2.69 -4.97 3.92
C PHE A 44 -3.47 -4.59 2.67
N VAL A 45 -4.72 -4.99 2.66
CA VAL A 45 -5.71 -4.61 1.65
C VAL A 45 -6.90 -4.02 2.38
N VAL A 46 -7.29 -2.82 2.03
CA VAL A 46 -8.42 -2.13 2.63
C VAL A 46 -9.26 -1.48 1.55
N SER A 47 -10.57 -1.48 1.73
CA SER A 47 -11.50 -0.81 0.81
C SER A 47 -11.41 -1.37 -0.62
N GLY A 48 -11.72 -0.58 -1.63
CA GLY A 48 -11.91 -1.00 -3.01
C GLY A 48 -13.35 -1.41 -3.29
N SER A 49 -13.81 -1.25 -4.52
CA SER A 49 -15.22 -1.47 -4.88
C SER A 49 -16.21 -0.80 -3.91
N TYR A 50 -15.80 0.32 -3.31
CA TYR A 50 -16.56 1.07 -2.29
C TYR A 50 -16.87 0.31 -0.99
N LEU A 51 -16.23 -0.83 -0.76
CA LEU A 51 -16.25 -1.54 0.53
C LEU A 51 -15.38 -0.80 1.55
N ASN A 52 -15.52 -1.14 2.83
CA ASN A 52 -14.69 -0.62 3.92
C ASN A 52 -13.96 -1.71 4.71
N ASP A 53 -14.14 -2.97 4.32
CA ASP A 53 -13.46 -4.10 4.93
C ASP A 53 -11.93 -4.04 4.78
N MET A 54 -11.24 -4.71 5.67
CA MET A 54 -9.78 -4.72 5.73
C MET A 54 -9.23 -6.11 5.99
N PHE A 55 -8.11 -6.42 5.33
CA PHE A 55 -7.44 -7.71 5.43
C PHE A 55 -5.94 -7.53 5.60
N LYS A 56 -5.34 -8.44 6.36
CA LYS A 56 -3.90 -8.56 6.57
C LYS A 56 -3.39 -9.87 5.99
N TYR A 57 -2.33 -9.79 5.22
CA TYR A 57 -1.58 -10.93 4.72
C TYR A 57 -0.29 -11.14 5.53
N ASP A 58 -0.11 -12.34 6.04
CA ASP A 58 1.11 -12.80 6.69
C ASP A 58 1.95 -13.60 5.69
N LYS A 59 3.09 -13.04 5.30
CA LYS A 59 3.99 -13.66 4.32
C LYS A 59 4.71 -14.91 4.85
N VAL A 60 4.83 -15.06 6.17
CA VAL A 60 5.53 -16.21 6.79
C VAL A 60 4.61 -17.43 6.82
N ASN A 61 3.35 -17.21 7.17
CA ASN A 61 2.35 -18.26 7.28
C ASN A 61 1.54 -18.44 5.99
N ASP A 62 1.79 -17.62 4.96
CA ASP A 62 1.03 -17.57 3.70
C ASP A 62 -0.49 -17.56 3.95
N SER A 63 -0.96 -16.63 4.76
CA SER A 63 -2.33 -16.59 5.21
C SER A 63 -2.90 -15.19 5.31
N TRP A 64 -4.23 -15.10 5.08
CA TRP A 64 -5.01 -13.88 5.21
C TRP A 64 -5.82 -13.90 6.50
N THR A 65 -5.99 -12.74 7.11
CA THR A 65 -6.84 -12.51 8.28
C THR A 65 -7.67 -11.26 8.02
N GLN A 66 -8.99 -11.35 8.19
CA GLN A 66 -9.84 -10.16 8.20
C GLN A 66 -9.62 -9.38 9.49
N LEU A 67 -9.45 -8.09 9.38
CA LEU A 67 -9.28 -7.15 10.49
C LEU A 67 -10.58 -6.36 10.69
N GLN A 68 -10.56 -5.45 11.69
CA GLN A 68 -11.61 -4.47 11.86
C GLN A 68 -11.68 -3.57 10.64
N ASP A 69 -12.89 -3.28 10.19
CA ASP A 69 -13.14 -2.45 9.02
C ASP A 69 -12.52 -1.04 9.17
N PHE A 70 -12.21 -0.45 8.05
CA PHE A 70 -11.84 0.95 7.95
C PHE A 70 -12.99 1.83 8.45
N PRO A 71 -12.78 2.72 9.42
CA PRO A 71 -13.85 3.50 10.03
C PRO A 71 -14.39 4.63 9.15
N GLY A 72 -13.67 4.98 8.08
CA GLY A 72 -14.14 5.95 7.10
C GLY A 72 -15.11 5.34 6.09
N SER A 73 -15.61 6.16 5.18
CA SER A 73 -16.49 5.68 4.11
C SER A 73 -15.74 4.72 3.17
N GLY A 74 -16.40 3.64 2.76
CA GLY A 74 -15.90 2.73 1.74
C GLY A 74 -15.62 3.48 0.44
N ARG A 75 -14.49 3.20 -0.19
CA ARG A 75 -13.99 3.97 -1.33
C ARG A 75 -13.20 3.14 -2.32
N GLY A 76 -13.04 3.67 -3.51
CA GLY A 76 -12.09 3.20 -4.51
C GLY A 76 -11.22 4.35 -5.01
N TYR A 77 -10.29 4.06 -5.92
CA TYR A 77 -9.45 5.05 -6.61
C TYR A 77 -8.58 5.92 -5.68
N SER A 78 -8.32 5.42 -4.48
CA SER A 78 -7.43 6.00 -3.49
C SER A 78 -6.13 5.20 -3.42
N TYR A 79 -5.14 5.75 -2.75
CA TYR A 79 -3.87 5.09 -2.47
C TYR A 79 -3.48 5.29 -1.00
N ALA A 80 -2.49 4.52 -0.57
CA ALA A 80 -1.84 4.71 0.72
C ALA A 80 -0.33 4.76 0.56
N VAL A 81 0.35 5.33 1.54
CA VAL A 81 1.81 5.28 1.68
C VAL A 81 2.16 4.85 3.09
N SER A 82 3.26 4.12 3.23
CA SER A 82 3.79 3.72 4.54
C SER A 82 4.98 4.58 4.95
N VAL A 83 5.05 4.89 6.25
CA VAL A 83 6.21 5.50 6.91
C VAL A 83 6.50 4.67 8.16
N GLY A 84 7.50 3.82 8.11
CA GLY A 84 7.72 2.79 9.14
C GLY A 84 6.50 1.88 9.28
N ASP A 85 6.04 1.69 10.52
CA ASP A 85 4.87 0.88 10.83
C ASP A 85 3.54 1.66 10.81
N LYS A 86 3.52 2.82 10.19
CA LYS A 86 2.31 3.62 9.97
C LYS A 86 1.96 3.67 8.49
N ALA A 87 0.69 3.50 8.17
CA ALA A 87 0.16 3.76 6.83
C ALA A 87 -0.75 4.98 6.84
N TYR A 88 -0.73 5.72 5.76
CA TYR A 88 -1.51 6.95 5.60
C TYR A 88 -2.35 6.84 4.34
N LEU A 89 -3.64 7.08 4.46
CA LEU A 89 -4.58 7.05 3.34
C LEU A 89 -5.60 8.17 3.39
N GLY A 90 -6.12 8.52 2.23
CA GLY A 90 -7.17 9.50 2.03
C GLY A 90 -7.60 9.55 0.58
N PHE A 91 -8.51 10.46 0.24
CA PHE A 91 -8.97 10.67 -1.14
C PHE A 91 -9.76 9.48 -1.73
N GLY A 92 -9.74 9.39 -3.07
CA GLY A 92 -10.57 8.45 -3.80
C GLY A 92 -12.01 8.95 -3.97
N SER A 93 -12.90 8.06 -4.36
CA SER A 93 -14.34 8.32 -4.41
C SER A 93 -15.14 7.26 -3.68
N THR A 94 -16.29 7.66 -3.17
CA THR A 94 -17.31 6.78 -2.58
C THR A 94 -18.33 6.36 -3.62
N ASP A 95 -19.19 5.43 -3.28
CA ASP A 95 -20.26 4.91 -4.15
C ASP A 95 -21.26 5.98 -4.61
N ASN A 96 -21.45 7.03 -3.82
CA ASN A 96 -22.30 8.17 -4.17
C ASN A 96 -21.58 9.25 -5.00
N GLY A 97 -20.33 8.98 -5.45
CA GLY A 97 -19.54 9.89 -6.28
C GLY A 97 -18.88 11.04 -5.53
N SER A 98 -18.91 11.09 -4.19
CA SER A 98 -18.20 12.13 -3.45
C SER A 98 -16.70 11.84 -3.38
N PHE A 99 -15.90 12.91 -3.29
CA PHE A 99 -14.45 12.86 -3.19
C PHE A 99 -14.02 13.27 -1.77
N PRO A 100 -13.82 12.29 -0.86
CA PRO A 100 -13.44 12.59 0.52
C PRO A 100 -12.12 13.35 0.61
N VAL A 101 -12.02 14.23 1.60
CA VAL A 101 -10.79 14.95 1.98
C VAL A 101 -10.30 14.52 3.36
N ASP A 102 -10.95 13.53 3.96
CA ASP A 102 -10.52 12.94 5.21
C ASP A 102 -9.16 12.28 5.06
N TRP A 103 -8.39 12.31 6.12
CA TRP A 103 -7.04 11.76 6.16
C TRP A 103 -6.89 10.84 7.36
N TRP A 104 -6.32 9.66 7.15
CA TRP A 104 -6.28 8.61 8.14
C TRP A 104 -4.88 8.05 8.29
N GLU A 105 -4.51 7.76 9.53
CA GLU A 105 -3.34 6.98 9.89
C GLU A 105 -3.78 5.61 10.41
N TYR A 106 -3.12 4.56 9.94
CA TYR A 106 -3.25 3.21 10.47
C TYR A 106 -1.95 2.76 11.13
N ASP A 107 -2.04 2.34 12.39
CA ASP A 107 -0.94 1.73 13.12
C ASP A 107 -0.92 0.22 12.85
N MET A 108 0.06 -0.24 12.05
CA MET A 108 0.17 -1.64 11.63
C MET A 108 0.61 -2.58 12.75
N VAL A 109 1.14 -2.05 13.85
CA VAL A 109 1.53 -2.83 15.04
C VAL A 109 0.35 -3.02 15.98
N ASN A 110 -0.38 -1.94 16.25
CA ASN A 110 -1.49 -1.92 17.20
C ASN A 110 -2.85 -2.21 16.55
N ASN A 111 -2.92 -2.35 15.21
CA ASN A 111 -4.14 -2.54 14.43
C ASN A 111 -5.21 -1.49 14.77
N SER A 112 -4.83 -0.21 14.73
CA SER A 112 -5.72 0.87 15.11
C SER A 112 -5.70 2.02 14.11
N TRP A 113 -6.87 2.59 13.87
CA TRP A 113 -7.09 3.74 13.02
C TRP A 113 -7.14 5.03 13.83
N ASN A 114 -6.56 6.10 13.29
CA ASN A 114 -6.64 7.44 13.82
C ASN A 114 -6.99 8.41 12.69
N GLN A 115 -8.08 9.16 12.85
CA GLN A 115 -8.42 10.20 11.90
C GLN A 115 -7.57 11.44 12.18
N LEU A 116 -6.91 11.91 11.14
CA LEU A 116 -6.10 13.12 11.17
C LEU A 116 -6.89 14.32 10.64
N SER A 117 -6.28 15.49 10.69
CA SER A 117 -6.87 16.68 10.06
C SER A 117 -7.08 16.46 8.58
N SER A 118 -8.25 16.85 8.08
CA SER A 118 -8.58 16.73 6.67
C SER A 118 -7.60 17.50 5.78
N PHE A 119 -7.44 17.03 4.55
CA PHE A 119 -6.66 17.71 3.54
C PHE A 119 -7.26 19.09 3.23
N ILE A 120 -6.39 20.10 3.07
CA ILE A 120 -6.81 21.50 2.87
C ILE A 120 -7.24 21.82 1.44
N GLY A 121 -7.03 20.91 0.49
CA GLY A 121 -7.43 21.06 -0.92
C GLY A 121 -8.67 20.25 -1.26
N ASN A 122 -8.96 20.14 -2.54
CA ASN A 122 -10.10 19.37 -3.02
C ASN A 122 -9.84 17.86 -2.96
N GLY A 123 -10.87 17.07 -2.69
CA GLY A 123 -10.87 15.62 -2.84
C GLY A 123 -10.64 15.22 -4.30
N ARG A 124 -10.08 14.02 -4.52
CA ARG A 124 -9.69 13.57 -5.86
C ARG A 124 -9.53 12.07 -5.95
N ASN A 125 -9.70 11.55 -7.16
CA ASN A 125 -9.31 10.20 -7.55
C ASN A 125 -7.85 10.15 -8.00
N HIS A 126 -7.22 8.98 -7.85
CA HIS A 126 -5.88 8.68 -8.36
C HIS A 126 -4.83 9.73 -7.98
N PRO A 127 -4.75 10.20 -6.71
CA PRO A 127 -3.68 11.09 -6.32
C PRO A 127 -2.32 10.41 -6.49
N ALA A 128 -1.30 11.16 -6.85
CA ALA A 128 0.07 10.72 -6.63
C ALA A 128 0.42 10.94 -5.16
N MET A 129 0.96 9.92 -4.50
CA MET A 129 1.39 10.00 -3.11
C MET A 129 2.80 9.44 -2.99
N ILE A 130 3.72 10.22 -2.44
CA ILE A 130 5.11 9.82 -2.27
C ILE A 130 5.63 10.20 -0.88
N VAL A 131 6.58 9.42 -0.38
CA VAL A 131 7.26 9.67 0.89
C VAL A 131 8.70 10.07 0.61
N VAL A 132 9.11 11.23 1.11
CA VAL A 132 10.50 11.69 1.06
C VAL A 132 10.88 12.24 2.43
N ASN A 133 11.92 11.71 3.04
CA ASN A 133 12.41 12.12 4.36
C ASN A 133 11.29 12.15 5.42
N ASN A 134 10.48 11.10 5.51
CA ASN A 134 9.34 10.94 6.41
C ASN A 134 8.25 12.01 6.26
N LYS A 135 8.21 12.70 5.13
CA LYS A 135 7.15 13.62 4.75
C LYS A 135 6.35 13.03 3.59
N ILE A 136 5.03 13.18 3.66
CA ILE A 136 4.11 12.74 2.62
C ILE A 136 3.80 13.92 1.71
N TYR A 137 4.00 13.72 0.42
CA TYR A 137 3.64 14.68 -0.62
C TYR A 137 2.48 14.09 -1.41
N VAL A 138 1.46 14.92 -1.63
CA VAL A 138 0.24 14.53 -2.35
C VAL A 138 0.01 15.53 -3.48
N GLY A 139 -0.30 15.02 -4.66
CA GLY A 139 -0.61 15.85 -5.83
C GLY A 139 -1.30 15.08 -6.93
N CYS A 140 -1.51 15.69 -8.05
CA CYS A 140 -2.15 15.08 -9.22
C CYS A 140 -3.55 14.50 -8.93
N GLY A 141 -3.98 13.55 -9.75
CA GLY A 141 -5.33 13.01 -9.69
C GLY A 141 -6.37 13.93 -10.32
N SER A 142 -7.61 13.50 -10.33
CA SER A 142 -8.73 14.27 -10.87
C SER A 142 -9.89 14.32 -9.88
N ASN A 143 -10.64 15.40 -9.92
CA ASN A 143 -12.01 15.48 -9.46
C ASN A 143 -12.80 16.03 -10.65
N ASP A 144 -13.79 15.30 -11.08
CA ASP A 144 -14.60 15.65 -12.28
C ASP A 144 -15.64 16.75 -11.96
N ASN A 145 -15.24 17.76 -11.17
CA ASN A 145 -16.03 18.95 -10.83
C ASN A 145 -15.53 20.16 -11.61
#